data_056e073900100e7a12bd804964df3fa0
#
_entry.id   056e073900100e7a12bd804964df3fa0
#
_cell.length_a   1.000
_cell.length_b   1.000
_cell.length_c   1.000
_cell.angle_alpha   90.00
_cell.angle_beta   90.00
_cell.angle_gamma   90.00
#
_symmetry.space_group_name_H-M   'P 1'
#
loop_
_entity.id
_entity.type
_entity.pdbx_description
1 polymer ?
#
loop_
_entity_poly.entity_id
_entity_poly.type
_entity_poly.pdbx_seq_one_letter_code
_entity_poly.pdbx_strand_id
1 'polypeptide(L)'
;GVGKSTIAQNIAHQAVMQGHTVIFTSAANMLNELAALDGDNALRRRLAYYGKPKLLVIDEVGYLSYSNRHADLLFEIINRRYEKSE
;
A
#
# COMPACT_ATOMS: atom_id res chain seq x y z
N GLY A 1 9.58 -14.59 1.46
CA GLY A 1 10.06 -15.54 2.43
C GLY A 1 9.85 -15.08 3.85
N VAL A 2 10.07 -15.99 4.78
CA VAL A 2 9.83 -15.71 6.20
C VAL A 2 10.70 -14.55 6.71
N GLY A 3 11.93 -14.49 6.25
CA GLY A 3 12.84 -13.43 6.68
C GLY A 3 12.40 -12.04 6.23
N LYS A 4 11.82 -11.94 5.04
CA LYS A 4 11.35 -10.66 4.51
C LYS A 4 10.19 -10.11 5.32
N SER A 5 9.22 -10.96 5.70
CA SER A 5 8.09 -10.53 6.51
C SER A 5 8.55 -10.06 7.88
N THR A 6 9.50 -10.74 8.49
CA THR A 6 10.05 -10.34 9.79
C THR A 6 10.73 -8.98 9.72
N ILE A 7 11.53 -8.75 8.67
CA ILE A 7 12.23 -7.46 8.50
C ILE A 7 11.20 -6.34 8.30
N ALA A 8 10.19 -6.56 7.45
CA ALA A 8 9.15 -5.57 7.19
C ALA A 8 8.38 -5.23 8.46
N GLN A 9 8.04 -6.24 9.27
CA GLN A 9 7.34 -6.04 10.53
C GLN A 9 8.20 -5.23 11.51
N ASN A 10 9.49 -5.49 11.57
CA ASN A 10 10.39 -4.74 12.44
C ASN A 10 10.50 -3.28 12.03
N ILE A 11 10.59 -3.01 10.73
CA ILE A 11 10.63 -1.63 10.23
C ILE A 11 9.33 -0.90 10.58
N ALA A 12 8.19 -1.55 10.37
CA ALA A 12 6.89 -0.96 10.69
C ALA A 12 6.77 -0.68 12.19
N HIS A 13 7.21 -1.62 13.02
CA HIS A 13 7.19 -1.45 14.47
C HIS A 13 8.03 -0.25 14.91
N GLN A 14 9.23 -0.12 14.37
CA GLN A 14 10.09 1.01 14.70
C GLN A 14 9.50 2.33 14.25
N ALA A 15 8.88 2.37 13.08
CA ALA A 15 8.22 3.58 12.60
C ALA A 15 7.11 4.03 13.55
N VAL A 16 6.29 3.08 14.02
CA VAL A 16 5.23 3.37 14.99
C VAL A 16 5.83 3.88 16.31
N MET A 17 6.90 3.25 16.77
CA MET A 17 7.58 3.68 18.01
C MET A 17 8.12 5.09 17.91
N GLN A 18 8.48 5.53 16.71
CA GLN A 18 8.96 6.89 16.48
C GLN A 18 7.83 7.90 16.21
N GLY A 19 6.58 7.45 16.33
CA GLY A 19 5.43 8.33 16.15
C GLY A 19 4.97 8.52 14.71
N HIS A 20 5.45 7.68 13.79
CA HIS A 20 5.03 7.76 12.41
C HIS A 20 3.77 6.94 12.14
N THR A 21 2.97 7.40 11.18
CA THR A 21 1.81 6.64 10.72
C THR A 21 2.26 5.52 9.79
N VAL A 22 1.71 4.32 10.00
CA VAL A 22 2.10 3.13 9.24
C VAL A 22 0.85 2.36 8.81
N ILE A 23 0.85 1.91 7.56
CA ILE A 23 -0.10 0.90 7.10
C ILE A 23 0.71 -0.31 6.66
N PHE A 24 0.32 -1.49 7.16
CA PHE A 24 0.90 -2.77 6.76
C PHE A 24 -0.20 -3.59 6.12
N THR A 25 -0.06 -3.92 4.84
CA THR A 25 -1.10 -4.65 4.11
C THR A 25 -0.46 -5.60 3.09
N SER A 26 -1.24 -6.59 2.63
CA SER A 26 -0.81 -7.41 1.50
C SER A 26 -1.22 -6.75 0.19
N ALA A 27 -0.46 -7.02 -0.87
CA ALA A 27 -0.80 -6.50 -2.19
C ALA A 27 -2.18 -7.00 -2.64
N ALA A 28 -2.50 -8.27 -2.36
CA ALA A 28 -3.79 -8.84 -2.71
C ALA A 28 -4.95 -8.10 -2.03
N ASN A 29 -4.84 -7.92 -0.72
CA ASN A 29 -5.90 -7.23 0.03
C ASN A 29 -6.10 -5.81 -0.45
N MET A 30 -5.01 -5.07 -0.60
CA MET A 30 -5.08 -3.68 -1.01
C MET A 30 -5.66 -3.53 -2.42
N LEU A 31 -5.12 -4.27 -3.39
CA LEU A 31 -5.52 -4.11 -4.78
C LEU A 31 -6.90 -4.66 -5.06
N ASN A 32 -7.28 -5.76 -4.41
CA ASN A 32 -8.64 -6.29 -4.54
C ASN A 32 -9.67 -5.33 -3.93
N GLU A 33 -9.35 -4.72 -2.81
CA GLU A 33 -10.21 -3.71 -2.20
C GLU A 33 -10.43 -2.52 -3.14
N LEU A 34 -9.34 -2.00 -3.70
CA LEU A 34 -9.42 -0.85 -4.58
C LEU A 34 -10.17 -1.18 -5.88
N ALA A 35 -9.94 -2.36 -6.43
CA ALA A 35 -10.59 -2.77 -7.66
C ALA A 35 -12.10 -3.00 -7.49
N ALA A 36 -12.54 -3.29 -6.26
CA ALA A 36 -13.95 -3.55 -5.97
C ALA A 36 -14.75 -2.27 -5.70
N LEU A 37 -14.10 -1.13 -5.55
CA LEU A 37 -14.80 0.10 -5.26
C LEU A 37 -15.53 0.63 -6.48
N ASP A 38 -16.80 0.98 -6.29
CA ASP A 38 -17.61 1.61 -7.32
C ASP A 38 -17.57 3.12 -7.16
N GLY A 39 -17.37 3.81 -8.26
CA GLY A 39 -17.38 5.26 -8.29
C GLY A 39 -16.04 5.89 -8.02
N ASP A 40 -15.79 7.00 -8.71
CA ASP A 40 -14.51 7.69 -8.67
C ASP A 40 -14.20 8.28 -7.30
N ASN A 41 -15.23 8.76 -6.59
CA ASN A 41 -15.02 9.40 -5.29
C ASN A 41 -14.57 8.40 -4.23
N ALA A 42 -15.16 7.21 -4.21
CA ALA A 42 -14.78 6.17 -3.26
C ALA A 42 -13.36 5.70 -3.52
N LEU A 43 -13.02 5.49 -4.79
CA LEU A 43 -11.67 5.07 -5.17
C LEU A 43 -10.65 6.14 -4.81
N ARG A 44 -10.94 7.38 -5.10
CA ARG A 44 -10.03 8.50 -4.83
C ARG A 44 -9.74 8.65 -3.35
N ARG A 45 -10.78 8.51 -2.51
CA ARG A 45 -10.61 8.58 -1.05
C ARG A 45 -9.75 7.44 -0.53
N ARG A 46 -9.94 6.24 -1.06
CA ARG A 46 -9.17 5.09 -0.59
C ARG A 46 -7.73 5.14 -1.08
N LEU A 47 -7.49 5.64 -2.28
CA LEU A 47 -6.13 5.89 -2.75
C LEU A 47 -5.42 6.91 -1.85
N ALA A 48 -6.12 7.97 -1.45
CA ALA A 48 -5.58 8.96 -0.52
C ALA A 48 -5.24 8.33 0.83
N TYR A 49 -6.05 7.40 1.30
CA TYR A 49 -5.79 6.67 2.54
C TYR A 49 -4.44 5.94 2.49
N TYR A 50 -4.12 5.30 1.37
CA TYR A 50 -2.85 4.62 1.22
C TYR A 50 -1.69 5.58 0.93
N GLY A 51 -1.99 6.77 0.49
CA GLY A 51 -0.98 7.80 0.23
C GLY A 51 -0.57 8.62 1.45
N LYS A 52 -1.37 8.60 2.51
CA LYS A 52 -1.15 9.46 3.70
C LYS A 52 -0.06 9.00 4.66
N PRO A 53 0.03 7.71 5.02
CA PRO A 53 0.97 7.33 6.06
C PRO A 53 2.41 7.58 5.67
N LYS A 54 3.24 7.81 6.65
CA LYS A 54 4.69 7.94 6.44
C LYS A 54 5.28 6.68 5.86
N LEU A 55 4.77 5.52 6.26
CA LEU A 55 5.26 4.23 5.80
C LEU A 55 4.09 3.38 5.33
N LEU A 56 4.19 2.86 4.14
CA LEU A 56 3.27 1.87 3.60
C LEU A 56 4.05 0.61 3.28
N VAL A 57 3.74 -0.47 3.98
CA VAL A 57 4.38 -1.76 3.74
C VAL A 57 3.40 -2.64 2.98
N ILE A 58 3.80 -3.06 1.79
CA ILE A 58 2.99 -3.93 0.93
C ILE A 58 3.70 -5.27 0.84
N ASP A 59 3.11 -6.28 1.47
CA ASP A 59 3.69 -7.60 1.53
C ASP A 59 3.17 -8.47 0.39
N GLU A 60 3.92 -9.48 0.03
CA GLU A 60 3.54 -10.54 -0.90
C GLU A 60 3.17 -10.03 -2.30
N VAL A 61 3.87 -9.00 -2.78
CA VAL A 61 3.63 -8.45 -4.12
C VAL A 61 3.87 -9.50 -5.20
N GLY A 62 4.87 -10.36 -5.01
CA GLY A 62 5.24 -11.36 -6.00
C GLY A 62 4.25 -12.49 -6.18
N TYR A 63 3.28 -12.64 -5.29
CA TYR A 63 2.29 -13.71 -5.35
C TYR A 63 0.99 -13.31 -6.03
N LEU A 64 0.90 -12.08 -6.51
CA LEU A 64 -0.30 -11.59 -7.16
C LEU A 64 -0.30 -11.93 -8.64
N SER A 65 -1.45 -12.45 -9.11
CA SER A 65 -1.73 -12.47 -10.54
C SER A 65 -2.25 -11.10 -10.93
N TYR A 66 -1.40 -10.29 -11.51
CA TYR A 66 -1.78 -8.92 -11.84
C TYR A 66 -2.67 -8.87 -13.06
N SER A 67 -3.84 -8.27 -12.90
CA SER A 67 -4.58 -7.73 -14.04
C SER A 67 -4.00 -6.36 -14.39
N ASN A 68 -4.36 -5.84 -15.55
CA ASN A 68 -3.99 -4.47 -15.91
C ASN A 68 -4.51 -3.46 -14.90
N ARG A 69 -5.71 -3.72 -14.38
CA ARG A 69 -6.32 -2.85 -13.36
C ARG A 69 -5.50 -2.82 -12.08
N HIS A 70 -5.03 -3.99 -11.62
CA HIS A 70 -4.20 -4.07 -10.42
C HIS A 70 -2.88 -3.33 -10.59
N ALA A 71 -2.24 -3.50 -11.75
CA ALA A 71 -0.99 -2.81 -12.04
C ALA A 71 -1.19 -1.29 -12.05
N ASP A 72 -2.27 -0.82 -12.66
CA ASP A 72 -2.57 0.61 -12.70
C ASP A 72 -2.82 1.18 -11.32
N LEU A 73 -3.54 0.46 -10.47
CA LEU A 73 -3.83 0.91 -9.11
C LEU A 73 -2.55 0.97 -8.26
N LEU A 74 -1.70 -0.02 -8.38
CA LEU A 74 -0.42 -0.02 -7.66
C LEU A 74 0.44 1.16 -8.09
N PHE A 75 0.52 1.40 -9.39
CA PHE A 75 1.27 2.51 -9.95
C PHE A 75 0.74 3.85 -9.48
N GLU A 76 -0.59 3.99 -9.39
CA GLU A 76 -1.22 5.20 -8.88
C GLU A 76 -0.82 5.50 -7.44
N ILE A 77 -0.79 4.47 -6.59
CA ILE A 77 -0.37 4.63 -5.19
C ILE A 77 1.09 5.06 -5.12
N ILE A 78 1.95 4.42 -5.89
CA ILE A 78 3.37 4.74 -5.92
C ILE A 78 3.58 6.19 -6.36
N ASN A 79 2.89 6.62 -7.40
CA ASN A 79 3.00 7.99 -7.89
C ASN A 79 2.54 9.01 -6.86
N ARG A 80 1.43 8.75 -6.18
CA ARG A 80 0.94 9.66 -5.14
C ARG A 80 1.95 9.84 -4.02
N ARG A 81 2.58 8.74 -3.62
CA ARG A 81 3.58 8.78 -2.55
C ARG A 81 4.86 9.46 -3.00
N TYR A 82 5.26 9.23 -4.23
CA TYR A 82 6.43 9.88 -4.81
C TYR A 82 6.26 11.40 -4.87
N GLU A 83 5.11 11.87 -5.34
CA GLU A 83 4.82 13.30 -5.44
C GLU A 83 4.84 13.99 -4.08
N LYS A 84 4.37 13.28 -3.05
CA LYS A 84 4.34 13.84 -1.69
C LYS A 84 5.70 13.92 -1.03
N SER A 85 6.63 13.09 -1.44
CA SER A 85 7.94 13.04 -0.80
C SER A 85 8.87 14.15 -1.28
N GLU A 86 8.46 14.92 -2.26
CA GLU A 86 9.23 16.08 -2.71
C GLU A 86 8.96 17.32 -1.84
#